data_f94980e38e412525c712aa0336fc95cd
#
_entry.id   f94980e38e412525c712aa0336fc95cd
#
_cell.length_a   1.000
_cell.length_b   1.000
_cell.length_c   1.000
_cell.angle_alpha   90.00
_cell.angle_beta   90.00
_cell.angle_gamma   90.00
#
_symmetry.space_group_name_H-M   'P 1'
#
loop_
_entity.id
_entity.type
_entity.pdbx_description
1 polymer ?
#
loop_
_entity_poly.entity_id
_entity_poly.type
_entity_poly.pdbx_seq_one_letter_code
_entity_poly.pdbx_strand_id
1 'polypeptide(L)'
;MEKVLLTGVTGFIGLHCCKPLLDQGYAVRGTLRDKIRKEEVITAMKESNTSVENLEIIELDLLNDEGWEEAGRDCDYVMHVASPISASDSVDEEVLIRPAVDGTLRALNAAKANKAKKVILTSSVASIFYDDSDKKNYDENDWSDIDSKKITPYAKSKTMAEKSAWEFIDNLGEDEKFPLTVFCPYMVLGPALSPDLGGTNVLVQMLTSGKLPGTPNIHLGIVDVRDVAQAHVDAISNQGSNNERFILCTSSFWLYEISQILIKAGFTKAPKLRLPNFVLRFAALFSATAKESVRMLGDPQFLSNEKVKTILNWQPRPVEETLVDTAKSLEGQDQISIP
;
A
#
# COMPACT_ATOMS: atom_id res chain seq x y z
N MET A 1 27.43 -8.33 -1.94
CA MET A 1 26.32 -7.37 -2.03
C MET A 1 25.05 -8.14 -1.72
N GLU A 2 24.27 -7.71 -0.73
CA GLU A 2 23.01 -8.38 -0.40
C GLU A 2 21.95 -8.09 -1.46
N LYS A 3 21.13 -9.10 -1.76
CA LYS A 3 20.12 -9.04 -2.81
C LYS A 3 18.72 -9.16 -2.25
N VAL A 4 17.81 -8.33 -2.75
CA VAL A 4 16.38 -8.32 -2.38
C VAL A 4 15.52 -8.75 -3.57
N LEU A 5 14.69 -9.76 -3.39
CA LEU A 5 13.57 -10.03 -4.29
C LEU A 5 12.44 -9.04 -3.95
N LEU A 6 12.20 -8.07 -4.82
CA LEU A 6 11.13 -7.08 -4.68
C LEU A 6 9.97 -7.42 -5.62
N THR A 7 8.84 -7.87 -5.08
CA THR A 7 7.68 -8.17 -5.93
C THR A 7 6.86 -6.92 -6.23
N GLY A 8 6.34 -6.83 -7.45
CA GLY A 8 5.47 -5.72 -7.85
C GLY A 8 6.21 -4.40 -8.05
N VAL A 9 7.41 -4.46 -8.64
CA VAL A 9 8.28 -3.29 -8.84
C VAL A 9 7.67 -2.20 -9.72
N THR A 10 6.65 -2.50 -10.53
CA THR A 10 5.92 -1.51 -11.35
C THR A 10 4.80 -0.79 -10.59
N GLY A 11 4.43 -1.27 -9.39
CA GLY A 11 3.39 -0.65 -8.58
C GLY A 11 3.90 0.59 -7.82
N PHE A 12 2.99 1.44 -7.37
CA PHE A 12 3.30 2.70 -6.71
C PHE A 12 4.26 2.54 -5.52
N ILE A 13 3.96 1.64 -4.57
CA ILE A 13 4.85 1.37 -3.42
C ILE A 13 6.12 0.65 -3.89
N GLY A 14 6.01 -0.29 -4.84
CA GLY A 14 7.15 -1.06 -5.33
C GLY A 14 8.23 -0.20 -5.98
N LEU A 15 7.87 0.77 -6.82
CA LEU A 15 8.80 1.74 -7.40
C LEU A 15 9.50 2.56 -6.32
N HIS A 16 8.75 3.02 -5.32
CA HIS A 16 9.32 3.78 -4.21
C HIS A 16 10.20 2.94 -3.29
N CYS A 17 9.98 1.63 -3.15
CA CYS A 17 10.89 0.72 -2.45
C CYS A 17 12.16 0.43 -3.26
N CYS A 18 12.04 0.30 -4.58
CA CYS A 18 13.17 0.02 -5.46
C CYS A 18 14.26 1.09 -5.35
N LYS A 19 13.86 2.36 -5.30
CA LYS A 19 14.79 3.49 -5.21
C LYS A 19 15.71 3.43 -3.98
N PRO A 20 15.23 3.47 -2.73
CA PRO A 20 16.09 3.44 -1.55
C PRO A 20 16.85 2.10 -1.40
N LEU A 21 16.36 0.98 -1.91
CA LEU A 21 17.11 -0.27 -1.94
C LEU A 21 18.38 -0.11 -2.79
N LEU A 22 18.26 0.39 -4.03
CA LEU A 22 19.38 0.62 -4.92
C LEU A 22 20.35 1.70 -4.37
N ASP A 23 19.81 2.80 -3.86
CA ASP A 23 20.61 3.91 -3.30
C ASP A 23 21.42 3.47 -2.06
N GLN A 24 20.91 2.51 -1.27
CA GLN A 24 21.62 1.94 -0.11
C GLN A 24 22.55 0.77 -0.49
N GLY A 25 22.68 0.46 -1.79
CA GLY A 25 23.64 -0.52 -2.29
C GLY A 25 23.17 -1.96 -2.27
N TYR A 26 21.87 -2.23 -2.14
CA TYR A 26 21.34 -3.57 -2.38
C TYR A 26 21.28 -3.88 -3.88
N ALA A 27 21.49 -5.13 -4.25
CA ALA A 27 21.04 -5.63 -5.53
C ALA A 27 19.55 -5.89 -5.47
N VAL A 28 18.80 -5.48 -6.48
CA VAL A 28 17.34 -5.64 -6.53
C VAL A 28 16.96 -6.54 -7.68
N ARG A 29 16.28 -7.65 -7.39
CA ARG A 29 15.55 -8.41 -8.39
C ARG A 29 14.08 -8.02 -8.30
N GLY A 30 13.67 -7.10 -9.17
CA GLY A 30 12.29 -6.62 -9.26
C GLY A 30 11.43 -7.55 -10.11
N THR A 31 10.19 -7.85 -9.64
CA THR A 31 9.27 -8.64 -10.45
C THR A 31 8.11 -7.80 -10.98
N LEU A 32 7.68 -8.13 -12.17
CA LEU A 32 6.50 -7.56 -12.82
C LEU A 32 5.74 -8.66 -13.58
N ARG A 33 4.46 -8.43 -13.83
CA ARG A 33 3.62 -9.39 -14.55
C ARG A 33 3.75 -9.29 -16.06
N ASP A 34 4.06 -8.10 -16.58
CA ASP A 34 4.17 -7.83 -18.03
C ASP A 34 5.50 -7.13 -18.33
N LYS A 35 6.35 -7.82 -19.06
CA LYS A 35 7.69 -7.34 -19.47
C LYS A 35 7.67 -6.00 -20.22
N ILE A 36 6.57 -5.64 -20.85
CA ILE A 36 6.42 -4.36 -21.57
C ILE A 36 6.68 -3.19 -20.62
N ARG A 37 6.33 -3.32 -19.34
CA ARG A 37 6.52 -2.29 -18.32
C ARG A 37 7.95 -2.18 -17.75
N LYS A 38 8.90 -2.99 -18.24
CA LYS A 38 10.29 -2.95 -17.76
C LYS A 38 10.92 -1.57 -17.93
N GLU A 39 10.77 -0.96 -19.11
CA GLU A 39 11.34 0.35 -19.39
C GLU A 39 10.74 1.47 -18.53
N GLU A 40 9.51 1.32 -18.08
CA GLU A 40 8.88 2.23 -17.12
C GLU A 40 9.66 2.28 -15.81
N VAL A 41 10.03 1.11 -15.27
CA VAL A 41 10.81 1.03 -14.01
C VAL A 41 12.20 1.63 -14.19
N ILE A 42 12.88 1.29 -15.28
CA ILE A 42 14.24 1.80 -15.59
C ILE A 42 14.21 3.34 -15.73
N THR A 43 13.21 3.87 -16.43
CA THR A 43 13.04 5.32 -16.63
C THR A 43 12.76 6.00 -15.29
N ALA A 44 11.84 5.49 -14.49
CA ALA A 44 11.52 6.04 -13.17
C ALA A 44 12.75 6.11 -12.24
N MET A 45 13.60 5.07 -12.25
CA MET A 45 14.84 5.09 -11.45
C MET A 45 15.83 6.13 -11.97
N LYS A 46 16.05 6.19 -13.29
CA LYS A 46 16.96 7.18 -13.90
C LYS A 46 16.50 8.62 -13.67
N GLU A 47 15.21 8.91 -13.84
CA GLU A 47 14.64 10.24 -13.57
C GLU A 47 14.71 10.62 -12.09
N SER A 48 14.73 9.62 -11.21
CA SER A 48 14.98 9.79 -9.77
C SER A 48 16.46 9.85 -9.38
N ASN A 49 17.39 9.94 -10.36
CA ASN A 49 18.85 9.92 -10.19
C ASN A 49 19.37 8.68 -9.45
N THR A 50 18.75 7.51 -9.65
CA THR A 50 19.15 6.23 -9.06
C THR A 50 19.84 5.36 -10.09
N SER A 51 21.01 4.77 -9.78
CA SER A 51 21.69 3.81 -10.66
C SER A 51 20.88 2.52 -10.79
N VAL A 52 20.81 2.01 -12.01
CA VAL A 52 20.12 0.75 -12.35
C VAL A 52 21.08 -0.42 -12.58
N GLU A 53 22.38 -0.24 -12.30
CA GLU A 53 23.40 -1.28 -12.53
C GLU A 53 23.14 -2.55 -11.72
N ASN A 54 22.57 -2.42 -10.53
CA ASN A 54 22.23 -3.52 -9.63
C ASN A 54 20.75 -3.89 -9.69
N LEU A 55 20.01 -3.49 -10.74
CA LEU A 55 18.60 -3.79 -10.94
C LEU A 55 18.43 -4.86 -12.02
N GLU A 56 17.98 -6.02 -11.60
CA GLU A 56 17.48 -7.09 -12.45
C GLU A 56 15.95 -7.05 -12.46
N ILE A 57 15.31 -7.20 -13.61
CA ILE A 57 13.85 -7.22 -13.73
C ILE A 57 13.43 -8.51 -14.43
N ILE A 58 12.59 -9.29 -13.74
CA ILE A 58 12.06 -10.57 -14.21
C ILE A 58 10.53 -10.57 -14.27
N GLU A 59 9.98 -11.44 -15.10
CA GLU A 59 8.53 -11.69 -15.14
C GLU A 59 8.14 -12.72 -14.10
N LEU A 60 7.08 -12.41 -13.32
CA LEU A 60 6.53 -13.31 -12.32
C LEU A 60 5.05 -12.98 -12.06
N ASP A 61 4.21 -14.01 -12.00
CA ASP A 61 2.77 -13.86 -11.78
C ASP A 61 2.37 -14.40 -10.39
N LEU A 62 1.56 -13.64 -9.67
CA LEU A 62 0.99 -14.05 -8.38
C LEU A 62 0.07 -15.28 -8.50
N LEU A 63 -0.48 -15.54 -9.68
CA LEU A 63 -1.41 -16.65 -9.94
C LEU A 63 -0.74 -17.91 -10.47
N ASN A 64 0.56 -17.87 -10.79
CA ASN A 64 1.29 -19.00 -11.33
C ASN A 64 2.39 -19.44 -10.35
N ASP A 65 2.54 -20.77 -10.15
CA ASP A 65 3.59 -21.32 -9.28
C ASP A 65 4.97 -21.29 -9.96
N GLU A 66 5.00 -21.22 -11.29
CA GLU A 66 6.23 -21.27 -12.06
C GLU A 66 7.09 -20.03 -11.83
N GLY A 67 8.40 -20.24 -11.67
CA GLY A 67 9.40 -19.20 -11.58
C GLY A 67 9.66 -18.62 -10.18
N TRP A 68 8.85 -18.92 -9.16
CA TRP A 68 9.01 -18.33 -7.84
C TRP A 68 10.29 -18.77 -7.11
N GLU A 69 10.61 -20.06 -7.17
CA GLU A 69 11.85 -20.57 -6.57
C GLU A 69 13.07 -19.95 -7.25
N GLU A 70 13.06 -19.90 -8.58
CA GLU A 70 14.11 -19.26 -9.37
C GLU A 70 14.23 -17.76 -9.08
N ALA A 71 13.10 -17.08 -8.93
CA ALA A 71 13.07 -15.66 -8.57
C ALA A 71 13.73 -15.38 -7.22
N GLY A 72 13.57 -16.29 -6.25
CA GLY A 72 14.20 -16.17 -4.92
C GLY A 72 15.68 -16.57 -4.91
N ARG A 73 16.21 -17.24 -5.95
CA ARG A 73 17.59 -17.74 -5.97
C ARG A 73 18.60 -16.61 -5.74
N ASP A 74 19.53 -16.86 -4.80
CA ASP A 74 20.57 -15.90 -4.39
C ASP A 74 20.02 -14.57 -3.81
N CYS A 75 18.75 -14.52 -3.42
CA CYS A 75 18.18 -13.38 -2.71
C CYS A 75 18.31 -13.58 -1.21
N ASP A 76 18.92 -12.62 -0.53
CA ASP A 76 19.05 -12.61 0.93
C ASP A 76 17.74 -12.27 1.62
N TYR A 77 16.89 -11.47 0.97
CA TYR A 77 15.64 -10.95 1.50
C TYR A 77 14.51 -11.03 0.46
N VAL A 78 13.28 -11.18 0.94
CA VAL A 78 12.09 -11.07 0.11
C VAL A 78 11.26 -9.89 0.61
N MET A 79 11.00 -8.91 -0.25
CA MET A 79 10.10 -7.78 -0.01
C MET A 79 8.86 -7.96 -0.90
N HIS A 80 7.78 -8.46 -0.29
CA HIS A 80 6.54 -8.77 -0.99
C HIS A 80 5.57 -7.59 -0.93
N VAL A 81 5.57 -6.79 -2.00
CA VAL A 81 4.72 -5.60 -2.15
C VAL A 81 3.56 -5.86 -3.11
N ALA A 82 3.74 -6.78 -4.04
CA ALA A 82 2.73 -7.12 -5.03
C ALA A 82 1.44 -7.63 -4.38
N SER A 83 0.33 -7.04 -4.75
CA SER A 83 -1.00 -7.50 -4.37
C SER A 83 -2.02 -7.01 -5.39
N PRO A 84 -3.07 -7.78 -5.72
CA PRO A 84 -4.13 -7.28 -6.54
C PRO A 84 -4.88 -6.16 -5.81
N ILE A 85 -5.18 -5.10 -6.52
CA ILE A 85 -6.02 -4.01 -6.05
C ILE A 85 -7.16 -3.88 -7.06
N SER A 86 -8.41 -3.92 -6.60
CA SER A 86 -9.57 -3.55 -7.39
C SER A 86 -10.25 -2.35 -6.73
N ALA A 87 -10.59 -1.37 -7.54
CA ALA A 87 -11.34 -0.20 -7.12
C ALA A 87 -12.86 -0.46 -7.05
N SER A 88 -13.31 -1.68 -7.35
CA SER A 88 -14.73 -2.01 -7.43
C SER A 88 -15.10 -3.20 -6.54
N ASP A 89 -16.04 -3.00 -5.62
CA ASP A 89 -16.68 -4.06 -4.82
C ASP A 89 -17.58 -5.00 -5.66
N SER A 90 -17.77 -4.71 -6.95
CA SER A 90 -18.53 -5.58 -7.87
C SER A 90 -17.73 -6.76 -8.40
N VAL A 91 -16.44 -6.85 -8.03
CA VAL A 91 -15.58 -7.98 -8.38
C VAL A 91 -15.86 -9.14 -7.44
N ASP A 92 -15.93 -10.34 -7.98
CA ASP A 92 -16.01 -11.57 -7.21
C ASP A 92 -14.88 -11.61 -6.16
N GLU A 93 -15.22 -11.84 -4.89
CA GLU A 93 -14.23 -11.86 -3.79
C GLU A 93 -13.05 -12.78 -4.10
N GLU A 94 -13.28 -13.94 -4.74
CA GLU A 94 -12.26 -14.90 -5.10
C GLU A 94 -11.19 -14.32 -6.06
N VAL A 95 -11.57 -13.39 -6.92
CA VAL A 95 -10.65 -12.70 -7.85
C VAL A 95 -9.63 -11.83 -7.09
N LEU A 96 -9.96 -11.38 -5.88
CA LEU A 96 -9.06 -10.62 -5.01
C LEU A 96 -8.38 -11.51 -3.97
N ILE A 97 -9.12 -12.41 -3.33
CA ILE A 97 -8.62 -13.24 -2.22
C ILE A 97 -7.56 -14.21 -2.74
N ARG A 98 -7.87 -14.95 -3.79
CA ARG A 98 -6.97 -15.99 -4.28
C ARG A 98 -5.58 -15.45 -4.69
N PRO A 99 -5.45 -14.41 -5.52
CA PRO A 99 -4.12 -13.88 -5.84
C PRO A 99 -3.40 -13.26 -4.63
N ALA A 100 -4.15 -12.69 -3.66
CA ALA A 100 -3.55 -12.11 -2.47
C ALA A 100 -2.98 -13.20 -1.54
N VAL A 101 -3.74 -14.24 -1.26
CA VAL A 101 -3.34 -15.36 -0.39
C VAL A 101 -2.27 -16.21 -1.07
N ASP A 102 -2.57 -16.72 -2.27
CA ASP A 102 -1.65 -17.61 -3.00
C ASP A 102 -0.34 -16.90 -3.34
N GLY A 103 -0.39 -15.63 -3.76
CA GLY A 103 0.80 -14.84 -4.06
C GLY A 103 1.67 -14.61 -2.82
N THR A 104 1.06 -14.35 -1.66
CA THR A 104 1.78 -14.25 -0.38
C THR A 104 2.45 -15.57 -0.02
N LEU A 105 1.73 -16.69 -0.13
CA LEU A 105 2.29 -18.02 0.16
C LEU A 105 3.42 -18.40 -0.81
N ARG A 106 3.31 -18.04 -2.09
CA ARG A 106 4.40 -18.24 -3.07
C ARG A 106 5.64 -17.45 -2.70
N ALA A 107 5.50 -16.20 -2.30
CA ALA A 107 6.64 -15.38 -1.84
C ALA A 107 7.32 -15.99 -0.60
N LEU A 108 6.54 -16.49 0.35
CA LEU A 108 7.06 -17.17 1.55
C LEU A 108 7.71 -18.51 1.23
N ASN A 109 7.14 -19.30 0.31
CA ASN A 109 7.76 -20.55 -0.16
C ASN A 109 9.07 -20.28 -0.91
N ALA A 110 9.15 -19.25 -1.74
CA ALA A 110 10.38 -18.83 -2.38
C ALA A 110 11.45 -18.41 -1.35
N ALA A 111 11.05 -17.68 -0.31
CA ALA A 111 11.93 -17.31 0.80
C ALA A 111 12.45 -18.56 1.54
N LYS A 112 11.56 -19.53 1.87
CA LYS A 112 11.92 -20.79 2.51
C LYS A 112 12.90 -21.60 1.66
N ALA A 113 12.58 -21.84 0.38
CA ALA A 113 13.39 -22.64 -0.53
C ALA A 113 14.81 -22.06 -0.69
N ASN A 114 14.95 -20.75 -0.66
CA ASN A 114 16.22 -20.05 -0.83
C ASN A 114 16.88 -19.61 0.49
N LYS A 115 16.33 -20.01 1.64
CA LYS A 115 16.84 -19.66 2.97
C LYS A 115 17.04 -18.17 3.16
N ALA A 116 16.06 -17.37 2.75
CA ALA A 116 16.09 -15.94 2.94
C ALA A 116 16.25 -15.55 4.42
N LYS A 117 17.02 -14.51 4.67
CA LYS A 117 17.31 -14.02 6.04
C LYS A 117 16.08 -13.39 6.69
N LYS A 118 15.16 -12.84 5.88
CA LYS A 118 13.94 -12.15 6.34
C LYS A 118 12.97 -11.92 5.20
N VAL A 119 11.68 -11.88 5.54
CA VAL A 119 10.61 -11.45 4.64
C VAL A 119 9.97 -10.17 5.17
N ILE A 120 9.76 -9.20 4.28
CA ILE A 120 9.01 -7.97 4.53
C ILE A 120 7.75 -8.02 3.68
N LEU A 121 6.58 -7.94 4.32
CA LEU A 121 5.26 -8.05 3.69
C LEU A 121 4.50 -6.74 3.75
N THR A 122 3.95 -6.30 2.63
CA THR A 122 3.02 -5.17 2.58
C THR A 122 1.58 -5.67 2.70
N SER A 123 1.01 -5.50 3.88
CA SER A 123 -0.42 -5.70 4.16
C SER A 123 -1.19 -4.38 3.97
N SER A 124 -2.16 -4.10 4.83
CA SER A 124 -2.96 -2.87 4.84
C SER A 124 -3.62 -2.70 6.20
N VAL A 125 -3.93 -1.47 6.61
CA VAL A 125 -4.84 -1.22 7.73
C VAL A 125 -6.23 -1.81 7.52
N ALA A 126 -6.56 -2.18 6.30
CA ALA A 126 -7.78 -2.94 5.99
C ALA A 126 -7.82 -4.32 6.67
N SER A 127 -6.68 -4.85 7.14
CA SER A 127 -6.62 -6.06 7.98
C SER A 127 -6.83 -5.79 9.47
N ILE A 128 -7.09 -4.54 9.88
CA ILE A 128 -7.08 -4.12 11.28
C ILE A 128 -8.45 -3.69 11.78
N PHE A 129 -9.18 -2.81 11.07
CA PHE A 129 -10.29 -2.07 11.67
C PHE A 129 -11.69 -2.40 11.14
N TYR A 130 -11.86 -3.40 10.29
CA TYR A 130 -13.19 -3.82 9.86
C TYR A 130 -13.78 -4.83 10.83
N ASP A 131 -14.53 -4.33 11.81
CA ASP A 131 -15.31 -5.13 12.75
C ASP A 131 -16.72 -4.55 12.94
N ASP A 132 -17.59 -5.27 13.63
CA ASP A 132 -18.96 -4.82 13.93
C ASP A 132 -19.06 -4.05 15.26
N SER A 133 -17.93 -3.77 15.92
CA SER A 133 -17.89 -2.98 17.16
C SER A 133 -18.00 -1.47 16.90
N ASP A 134 -18.15 -0.70 17.97
CA ASP A 134 -18.10 0.77 17.96
C ASP A 134 -16.70 1.31 18.29
N LYS A 135 -15.66 0.45 18.21
CA LYS A 135 -14.27 0.82 18.45
C LYS A 135 -13.82 1.88 17.44
N LYS A 136 -13.02 2.84 17.91
CA LYS A 136 -12.49 3.94 17.09
C LYS A 136 -10.97 4.00 17.09
N ASN A 137 -10.32 3.46 18.11
CA ASN A 137 -8.87 3.49 18.28
C ASN A 137 -8.34 2.07 18.10
N TYR A 138 -7.42 1.90 17.18
CA TYR A 138 -6.87 0.60 16.78
C TYR A 138 -5.35 0.62 16.88
N ASP A 139 -4.78 -0.54 17.18
CA ASP A 139 -3.35 -0.79 17.17
C ASP A 139 -3.01 -2.10 16.45
N GLU A 140 -1.75 -2.51 16.50
CA GLU A 140 -1.26 -3.69 15.81
C GLU A 140 -1.76 -5.02 16.37
N ASN A 141 -2.44 -5.03 17.53
CA ASN A 141 -3.07 -6.24 18.09
C ASN A 141 -4.45 -6.49 17.48
N ASP A 142 -5.04 -5.49 16.85
CA ASP A 142 -6.37 -5.59 16.26
C ASP A 142 -6.35 -6.31 14.91
N TRP A 143 -7.47 -7.00 14.65
CA TRP A 143 -7.70 -7.70 13.38
C TRP A 143 -9.10 -7.44 12.87
N SER A 144 -9.19 -7.21 11.57
CA SER A 144 -10.50 -7.20 10.92
C SER A 144 -11.17 -8.57 11.00
N ASP A 145 -12.47 -8.54 11.29
CA ASP A 145 -13.33 -9.71 11.28
C ASP A 145 -13.78 -9.99 9.83
N ILE A 146 -13.39 -11.15 9.31
CA ILE A 146 -13.71 -11.56 7.92
C ILE A 146 -15.20 -11.83 7.70
N ASP A 147 -15.96 -11.98 8.77
CA ASP A 147 -17.42 -12.21 8.76
C ASP A 147 -18.22 -10.93 9.10
N SER A 148 -17.52 -9.80 9.36
CA SER A 148 -18.16 -8.50 9.61
C SER A 148 -19.00 -8.05 8.43
N LYS A 149 -20.18 -7.49 8.73
CA LYS A 149 -21.06 -6.87 7.71
C LYS A 149 -20.46 -5.62 7.07
N LYS A 150 -19.44 -5.03 7.71
CA LYS A 150 -18.75 -3.84 7.24
C LYS A 150 -17.57 -4.16 6.32
N ILE A 151 -17.05 -5.40 6.34
CA ILE A 151 -15.84 -5.76 5.59
C ILE A 151 -16.06 -5.65 4.09
N THR A 152 -15.04 -5.14 3.40
CA THR A 152 -15.03 -5.10 1.93
C THR A 152 -14.29 -6.30 1.37
N PRO A 153 -14.53 -6.71 0.11
CA PRO A 153 -13.75 -7.78 -0.54
C PRO A 153 -12.24 -7.55 -0.47
N TYR A 154 -11.81 -6.30 -0.64
CA TYR A 154 -10.41 -5.92 -0.49
C TYR A 154 -9.90 -6.13 0.94
N ALA A 155 -10.63 -5.65 1.96
CA ALA A 155 -10.24 -5.83 3.35
C ALA A 155 -10.18 -7.31 3.73
N LYS A 156 -11.12 -8.11 3.27
CA LYS A 156 -11.13 -9.57 3.45
C LYS A 156 -9.90 -10.21 2.82
N SER A 157 -9.57 -9.86 1.58
CA SER A 157 -8.39 -10.39 0.89
C SER A 157 -7.08 -10.06 1.63
N LYS A 158 -6.93 -8.83 2.13
CA LYS A 158 -5.75 -8.41 2.91
C LYS A 158 -5.67 -9.11 4.26
N THR A 159 -6.80 -9.24 4.96
CA THR A 159 -6.86 -9.94 6.25
C THR A 159 -6.47 -11.42 6.09
N MET A 160 -7.03 -12.09 5.09
CA MET A 160 -6.74 -13.50 4.83
C MET A 160 -5.29 -13.71 4.41
N ALA A 161 -4.76 -12.88 3.50
CA ALA A 161 -3.37 -12.98 3.06
C ALA A 161 -2.38 -12.78 4.22
N GLU A 162 -2.62 -11.79 5.09
CA GLU A 162 -1.75 -11.53 6.24
C GLU A 162 -1.84 -12.66 7.27
N LYS A 163 -3.05 -13.14 7.61
CA LYS A 163 -3.22 -14.27 8.52
C LYS A 163 -2.54 -15.54 7.99
N SER A 164 -2.67 -15.82 6.69
CA SER A 164 -2.00 -16.96 6.04
C SER A 164 -0.47 -16.84 6.10
N ALA A 165 0.07 -15.62 6.05
CA ALA A 165 1.52 -15.42 6.20
C ALA A 165 2.00 -15.76 7.61
N TRP A 166 1.30 -15.31 8.64
CA TRP A 166 1.63 -15.63 10.03
C TRP A 166 1.50 -17.13 10.31
N GLU A 167 0.40 -17.74 9.86
CA GLU A 167 0.19 -19.19 9.98
C GLU A 167 1.30 -19.99 9.27
N PHE A 168 1.75 -19.54 8.10
CA PHE A 168 2.86 -20.18 7.40
C PHE A 168 4.14 -20.15 8.24
N ILE A 169 4.51 -19.01 8.83
CA ILE A 169 5.70 -18.89 9.69
C ILE A 169 5.58 -19.74 10.94
N ASP A 170 4.41 -19.77 11.58
CA ASP A 170 4.16 -20.54 12.80
C ASP A 170 4.30 -22.06 12.56
N ASN A 171 3.94 -22.53 11.37
CA ASN A 171 4.00 -23.93 10.97
C ASN A 171 5.38 -24.39 10.46
N LEU A 172 6.36 -23.48 10.32
CA LEU A 172 7.72 -23.86 9.93
C LEU A 172 8.46 -24.61 11.06
N GLY A 173 9.25 -25.61 10.67
CA GLY A 173 10.22 -26.21 11.57
C GLY A 173 11.27 -25.21 12.05
N GLU A 174 11.83 -25.40 13.24
CA GLU A 174 12.78 -24.44 13.83
C GLU A 174 13.97 -24.12 12.91
N ASP A 175 14.46 -25.10 12.15
CA ASP A 175 15.58 -24.93 11.22
C ASP A 175 15.19 -24.23 9.89
N GLU A 176 13.89 -24.02 9.68
CA GLU A 176 13.34 -23.40 8.46
C GLU A 176 12.79 -21.99 8.72
N LYS A 177 12.70 -21.57 9.99
CA LYS A 177 12.14 -20.29 10.38
C LYS A 177 13.00 -19.13 9.92
N PHE A 178 12.35 -18.11 9.41
CA PHE A 178 12.90 -16.79 9.11
C PHE A 178 11.98 -15.71 9.66
N PRO A 179 12.51 -14.54 10.04
CA PRO A 179 11.68 -13.45 10.52
C PRO A 179 10.73 -12.91 9.45
N LEU A 180 9.50 -12.62 9.85
CA LEU A 180 8.51 -11.88 9.06
C LEU A 180 8.28 -10.50 9.67
N THR A 181 8.36 -9.45 8.85
CA THR A 181 7.91 -8.10 9.22
C THR A 181 6.74 -7.71 8.34
N VAL A 182 5.65 -7.24 8.93
CA VAL A 182 4.45 -6.84 8.20
C VAL A 182 4.18 -5.36 8.38
N PHE A 183 3.99 -4.65 7.27
CA PHE A 183 3.55 -3.27 7.27
C PHE A 183 2.10 -3.15 6.84
N CYS A 184 1.32 -2.40 7.61
CA CYS A 184 -0.09 -2.10 7.38
C CYS A 184 -0.24 -0.60 7.08
N PRO A 185 0.03 -0.15 5.84
CA PRO A 185 -0.17 1.26 5.48
C PRO A 185 -1.66 1.59 5.37
N TYR A 186 -2.00 2.86 5.70
CA TYR A 186 -3.30 3.42 5.41
C TYR A 186 -3.32 3.94 3.96
N MET A 187 -3.99 5.05 3.69
CA MET A 187 -4.02 5.63 2.36
C MET A 187 -2.63 6.18 2.00
N VAL A 188 -1.94 5.47 1.11
CA VAL A 188 -0.60 5.83 0.68
C VAL A 188 -0.70 6.87 -0.43
N LEU A 189 -0.21 8.08 -0.14
CA LEU A 189 -0.15 9.18 -1.09
C LEU A 189 1.30 9.60 -1.32
N GLY A 190 1.56 10.36 -2.37
CA GLY A 190 2.90 10.88 -2.65
C GLY A 190 3.12 11.10 -4.15
N PRO A 191 4.30 11.61 -4.54
CA PRO A 191 4.60 11.88 -5.93
C PRO A 191 4.62 10.59 -6.75
N ALA A 192 3.99 10.59 -7.92
CA ALA A 192 4.03 9.48 -8.85
C ALA A 192 5.39 9.43 -9.57
N LEU A 193 6.03 8.28 -9.59
CA LEU A 193 7.28 8.03 -10.32
C LEU A 193 7.06 7.45 -11.72
N SER A 194 5.81 7.11 -12.05
CA SER A 194 5.43 6.57 -13.35
C SER A 194 4.02 7.03 -13.71
N PRO A 195 3.53 6.77 -14.93
CA PRO A 195 2.15 7.02 -15.31
C PRO A 195 1.12 6.24 -14.47
N ASP A 196 1.53 5.16 -13.81
CA ASP A 196 0.72 4.46 -12.82
C ASP A 196 0.69 5.26 -11.51
N LEU A 197 -0.36 6.06 -11.33
CA LEU A 197 -0.50 6.96 -10.19
C LEU A 197 -0.71 6.25 -8.85
N GLY A 198 -0.97 4.94 -8.88
CA GLY A 198 -1.52 4.25 -7.72
C GLY A 198 -2.99 4.63 -7.45
N GLY A 199 -3.80 3.67 -7.03
CA GLY A 199 -5.25 3.88 -6.88
C GLY A 199 -5.64 5.00 -5.89
N THR A 200 -4.80 5.30 -4.91
CA THR A 200 -5.07 6.28 -3.85
C THR A 200 -4.82 7.73 -4.28
N ASN A 201 -3.85 7.99 -5.16
CA ASN A 201 -3.59 9.33 -5.69
C ASN A 201 -4.75 9.89 -6.52
N VAL A 202 -5.62 9.03 -7.06
CA VAL A 202 -6.86 9.42 -7.73
C VAL A 202 -7.74 10.31 -6.84
N LEU A 203 -7.73 10.12 -5.52
CA LEU A 203 -8.46 10.99 -4.60
C LEU A 203 -7.95 12.44 -4.67
N VAL A 204 -6.63 12.64 -4.65
CA VAL A 204 -6.03 13.99 -4.73
C VAL A 204 -6.31 14.60 -6.11
N GLN A 205 -6.22 13.81 -7.18
CA GLN A 205 -6.59 14.24 -8.53
C GLN A 205 -8.06 14.69 -8.59
N MET A 206 -8.98 13.92 -8.02
CA MET A 206 -10.40 14.31 -7.95
C MET A 206 -10.60 15.61 -7.17
N LEU A 207 -9.94 15.75 -6.01
CA LEU A 207 -10.03 16.96 -5.19
C LEU A 207 -9.49 18.19 -5.91
N THR A 208 -8.43 18.07 -6.72
CA THR A 208 -7.82 19.21 -7.42
C THR A 208 -8.44 19.49 -8.80
N SER A 209 -9.26 18.57 -9.32
CA SER A 209 -9.86 18.67 -10.67
C SER A 209 -10.89 19.80 -10.84
N GLY A 210 -11.51 20.27 -9.76
CA GLY A 210 -12.64 21.21 -9.80
C GLY A 210 -13.99 20.56 -10.14
N LYS A 211 -14.05 19.22 -10.28
CA LYS A 211 -15.29 18.52 -10.65
C LYS A 211 -16.18 18.22 -9.44
N LEU A 212 -15.64 18.29 -8.23
CA LEU A 212 -16.39 17.97 -7.00
C LEU A 212 -17.07 19.23 -6.45
N PRO A 213 -18.39 19.22 -6.23
CA PRO A 213 -19.11 20.37 -5.68
C PRO A 213 -18.83 20.59 -4.17
N GLY A 214 -18.31 19.58 -3.50
CA GLY A 214 -17.98 19.58 -2.08
C GLY A 214 -17.41 18.25 -1.64
N THR A 215 -16.99 18.16 -0.38
CA THR A 215 -16.42 16.94 0.22
C THR A 215 -17.43 16.23 1.09
N PRO A 216 -17.61 14.91 0.95
CA PRO A 216 -18.40 14.12 1.90
C PRO A 216 -17.69 14.07 3.27
N ASN A 217 -18.46 13.69 4.30
CA ASN A 217 -17.96 13.58 5.66
C ASN A 217 -17.26 12.21 5.87
N ILE A 218 -16.11 12.05 5.22
CA ILE A 218 -15.25 10.84 5.28
C ILE A 218 -13.96 11.21 5.97
N HIS A 219 -13.52 10.35 6.90
CA HIS A 219 -12.28 10.48 7.65
C HIS A 219 -11.29 9.44 7.16
N LEU A 220 -10.04 9.85 6.88
CA LEU A 220 -9.01 9.00 6.27
C LEU A 220 -7.67 9.21 6.94
N GLY A 221 -6.97 8.12 7.24
CA GLY A 221 -5.56 8.15 7.60
C GLY A 221 -4.68 8.25 6.35
N ILE A 222 -3.59 9.01 6.45
CA ILE A 222 -2.66 9.26 5.34
C ILE A 222 -1.24 8.88 5.75
N VAL A 223 -0.50 8.34 4.79
CA VAL A 223 0.94 8.12 4.90
C VAL A 223 1.62 8.42 3.57
N ASP A 224 2.83 8.98 3.62
CA ASP A 224 3.64 9.23 2.42
C ASP A 224 4.27 7.94 1.90
N VAL A 225 4.21 7.71 0.60
CA VAL A 225 4.80 6.54 -0.05
C VAL A 225 6.31 6.43 0.16
N ARG A 226 7.00 7.57 0.26
CA ARG A 226 8.44 7.62 0.53
C ARG A 226 8.76 7.13 1.95
N ASP A 227 7.90 7.43 2.91
CA ASP A 227 8.03 6.99 4.30
C ASP A 227 7.61 5.53 4.47
N VAL A 228 6.64 5.06 3.68
CA VAL A 228 6.32 3.63 3.57
C VAL A 228 7.52 2.87 3.02
N ALA A 229 8.09 3.32 1.91
CA ALA A 229 9.25 2.68 1.30
C ALA A 229 10.46 2.65 2.23
N GLN A 230 10.76 3.76 2.91
CA GLN A 230 11.87 3.82 3.85
C GLN A 230 11.68 2.86 5.03
N ALA A 231 10.47 2.77 5.60
CA ALA A 231 10.17 1.80 6.66
C ALA A 231 10.42 0.34 6.22
N HIS A 232 10.05 0.00 4.97
CA HIS A 232 10.31 -1.33 4.41
C HIS A 232 11.82 -1.63 4.32
N VAL A 233 12.60 -0.65 3.88
CA VAL A 233 14.06 -0.82 3.73
C VAL A 233 14.74 -0.86 5.09
N ASP A 234 14.37 0.01 6.03
CA ASP A 234 14.91 0.04 7.38
C ASP A 234 14.67 -1.26 8.13
N ALA A 235 13.53 -1.91 7.87
CA ALA A 235 13.21 -3.21 8.47
C ALA A 235 14.16 -4.33 8.06
N ILE A 236 14.87 -4.24 6.92
CA ILE A 236 15.80 -5.27 6.45
C ILE A 236 16.86 -5.55 7.52
N SER A 237 17.49 -4.51 8.03
CA SER A 237 18.59 -4.63 8.99
C SER A 237 18.14 -4.52 10.46
N ASN A 238 16.92 -4.06 10.73
CA ASN A 238 16.43 -3.86 12.08
C ASN A 238 15.89 -5.16 12.68
N GLN A 239 16.63 -5.70 13.69
CA GLN A 239 16.21 -6.93 14.37
C GLN A 239 14.98 -6.74 15.26
N GLY A 240 14.74 -5.54 15.77
CA GLY A 240 13.56 -5.23 16.57
C GLY A 240 12.24 -5.31 15.79
N SER A 241 12.31 -5.32 14.46
CA SER A 241 11.14 -5.49 13.59
C SER A 241 10.85 -6.96 13.24
N ASN A 242 11.65 -7.91 13.74
CA ASN A 242 11.46 -9.32 13.47
C ASN A 242 10.19 -9.85 14.14
N ASN A 243 9.36 -10.51 13.35
CA ASN A 243 8.08 -11.08 13.78
C ASN A 243 7.12 -10.02 14.35
N GLU A 244 7.15 -8.83 13.74
CA GLU A 244 6.34 -7.71 14.15
C GLU A 244 5.47 -7.20 13.00
N ARG A 245 4.27 -6.68 13.33
CA ARG A 245 3.45 -5.91 12.41
C ARG A 245 3.40 -4.46 12.83
N PHE A 246 3.34 -3.56 11.86
CA PHE A 246 3.40 -2.11 12.06
C PHE A 246 2.33 -1.38 11.26
N ILE A 247 1.64 -0.47 11.93
CA ILE A 247 0.74 0.47 11.27
C ILE A 247 1.55 1.64 10.71
N LEU A 248 1.39 1.92 9.42
CA LEU A 248 1.94 3.10 8.78
C LEU A 248 0.81 4.09 8.47
N CYS A 249 0.59 5.01 9.41
CA CYS A 249 -0.36 6.11 9.31
C CYS A 249 0.25 7.34 9.96
N THR A 250 0.51 8.40 9.19
CA THR A 250 1.11 9.63 9.75
C THR A 250 0.10 10.36 10.63
N SER A 251 -1.07 10.65 10.08
CA SER A 251 -2.19 11.32 10.72
C SER A 251 -3.48 11.09 9.94
N SER A 252 -4.61 11.39 10.56
CA SER A 252 -5.92 11.21 9.94
C SER A 252 -6.66 12.55 9.83
N PHE A 253 -7.41 12.71 8.74
CA PHE A 253 -8.10 13.97 8.40
C PHE A 253 -9.48 13.69 7.79
N TRP A 254 -10.41 14.61 8.01
CA TRP A 254 -11.62 14.66 7.21
C TRP A 254 -11.31 15.14 5.79
N LEU A 255 -12.00 14.66 4.78
CA LEU A 255 -11.80 15.08 3.39
C LEU A 255 -11.92 16.61 3.22
N TYR A 256 -12.73 17.27 4.02
CA TYR A 256 -12.80 18.72 4.05
C TYR A 256 -11.47 19.37 4.47
N GLU A 257 -10.82 18.83 5.49
CA GLU A 257 -9.53 19.35 5.99
C GLU A 257 -8.43 19.15 4.94
N ILE A 258 -8.42 17.97 4.29
CA ILE A 258 -7.53 17.70 3.15
C ILE A 258 -7.73 18.74 2.05
N SER A 259 -8.99 19.02 1.70
CA SER A 259 -9.32 20.05 0.70
C SER A 259 -8.85 21.43 1.12
N GLN A 260 -8.97 21.81 2.40
CA GLN A 260 -8.48 23.12 2.90
C GLN A 260 -6.95 23.23 2.85
N ILE A 261 -6.22 22.13 3.13
CA ILE A 261 -4.76 22.07 2.97
C ILE A 261 -4.38 22.33 1.51
N LEU A 262 -5.03 21.65 0.57
CA LEU A 262 -4.80 21.84 -0.87
C LEU A 262 -5.11 23.27 -1.33
N ILE A 263 -6.21 23.87 -0.86
CA ILE A 263 -6.56 25.27 -1.17
C ILE A 263 -5.48 26.25 -0.68
N LYS A 264 -5.01 26.07 0.56
CA LYS A 264 -3.94 26.91 1.13
C LYS A 264 -2.63 26.79 0.35
N ALA A 265 -2.37 25.61 -0.23
CA ALA A 265 -1.22 25.37 -1.08
C ALA A 265 -1.36 25.89 -2.53
N GLY A 266 -2.48 26.51 -2.88
CA GLY A 266 -2.71 27.12 -4.20
C GLY A 266 -3.62 26.32 -5.14
N PHE A 267 -4.08 25.13 -4.77
CA PHE A 267 -5.02 24.32 -5.57
C PHE A 267 -6.45 24.82 -5.41
N THR A 268 -6.73 26.02 -5.97
CA THR A 268 -7.97 26.77 -5.75
C THR A 268 -9.24 26.11 -6.27
N LYS A 269 -9.10 25.09 -7.13
CA LYS A 269 -10.20 24.27 -7.65
C LYS A 269 -10.71 23.22 -6.65
N ALA A 270 -9.97 22.97 -5.57
CA ALA A 270 -10.39 22.01 -4.55
C ALA A 270 -11.70 22.46 -3.87
N PRO A 271 -12.56 21.51 -3.46
CA PRO A 271 -13.89 21.80 -2.92
C PRO A 271 -13.83 22.64 -1.65
N LYS A 272 -14.68 23.68 -1.58
CA LYS A 272 -14.75 24.61 -0.44
C LYS A 272 -15.86 24.30 0.55
N LEU A 273 -16.74 23.36 0.21
CA LEU A 273 -17.95 23.07 0.97
C LEU A 273 -17.91 21.62 1.52
N ARG A 274 -18.47 21.43 2.71
CA ARG A 274 -18.84 20.10 3.22
C ARG A 274 -20.20 19.72 2.66
N LEU A 275 -20.31 18.53 2.10
CA LEU A 275 -21.61 18.00 1.66
C LEU A 275 -22.32 17.32 2.84
N PRO A 276 -23.61 17.61 3.05
CA PRO A 276 -24.42 16.84 3.99
C PRO A 276 -24.46 15.35 3.60
N ASN A 277 -24.46 14.45 4.60
CA ASN A 277 -24.41 13.01 4.36
C ASN A 277 -25.53 12.48 3.44
N PHE A 278 -26.71 13.12 3.45
CA PHE A 278 -27.82 12.72 2.59
C PHE A 278 -27.50 12.89 1.09
N VAL A 279 -26.64 13.84 0.72
CA VAL A 279 -26.24 14.08 -0.68
C VAL A 279 -25.48 12.85 -1.21
N LEU A 280 -24.52 12.35 -0.45
CA LEU A 280 -23.78 11.15 -0.85
C LEU A 280 -24.69 9.90 -0.86
N ARG A 281 -25.57 9.77 0.14
CA ARG A 281 -26.58 8.69 0.18
C ARG A 281 -27.50 8.70 -1.03
N PHE A 282 -27.89 9.89 -1.51
CA PHE A 282 -28.68 10.02 -2.72
C PHE A 282 -27.86 9.67 -3.96
N ALA A 283 -26.62 10.15 -4.08
CA ALA A 283 -25.73 9.81 -5.18
C ALA A 283 -25.45 8.30 -5.26
N ALA A 284 -25.44 7.60 -4.12
CA ALA A 284 -25.24 6.15 -4.03
C ALA A 284 -26.35 5.31 -4.70
N LEU A 285 -27.50 5.93 -5.00
CA LEU A 285 -28.56 5.26 -5.79
C LEU A 285 -28.19 5.12 -7.27
N PHE A 286 -27.22 5.91 -7.75
CA PHE A 286 -26.86 6.02 -9.17
C PHE A 286 -25.38 5.74 -9.47
N SER A 287 -24.54 5.60 -8.43
CA SER A 287 -23.10 5.43 -8.58
C SER A 287 -22.57 4.38 -7.61
N ALA A 288 -21.87 3.38 -8.15
CA ALA A 288 -21.21 2.34 -7.35
C ALA A 288 -20.15 2.93 -6.40
N THR A 289 -19.33 3.85 -6.90
CA THR A 289 -18.30 4.56 -6.09
C THR A 289 -18.92 5.34 -4.93
N ALA A 290 -20.05 6.02 -5.16
CA ALA A 290 -20.78 6.71 -4.09
C ALA A 290 -21.35 5.72 -3.07
N LYS A 291 -21.81 4.55 -3.51
CA LYS A 291 -22.34 3.49 -2.65
C LYS A 291 -21.26 2.93 -1.72
N GLU A 292 -20.06 2.70 -2.21
CA GLU A 292 -18.89 2.30 -1.40
C GLU A 292 -18.54 3.39 -0.38
N SER A 293 -18.47 4.64 -0.82
CA SER A 293 -18.13 5.78 0.03
C SER A 293 -19.14 6.03 1.17
N VAL A 294 -20.39 5.60 1.01
CA VAL A 294 -21.42 5.71 2.07
C VAL A 294 -21.06 4.87 3.32
N ARG A 295 -20.33 3.78 3.16
CA ARG A 295 -19.89 2.92 4.29
C ARG A 295 -18.92 3.65 5.22
N MET A 296 -18.18 4.62 4.70
CA MET A 296 -17.17 5.40 5.44
C MET A 296 -17.71 6.71 6.03
N LEU A 297 -19.01 7.02 5.81
CA LEU A 297 -19.60 8.29 6.22
C LEU A 297 -19.71 8.42 7.74
N GLY A 298 -18.99 9.42 8.29
CA GLY A 298 -19.12 9.83 9.68
C GLY A 298 -18.51 8.85 10.68
N ASP A 299 -17.69 7.91 10.20
CA ASP A 299 -17.08 6.86 11.03
C ASP A 299 -15.55 7.03 11.07
N PRO A 300 -14.99 7.86 11.98
CA PRO A 300 -13.55 8.05 12.07
C PRO A 300 -12.87 6.86 12.73
N GLN A 301 -11.79 6.36 12.12
CA GLN A 301 -10.85 5.43 12.73
C GLN A 301 -9.54 6.14 13.03
N PHE A 302 -8.98 5.88 14.22
CA PHE A 302 -7.69 6.39 14.67
C PHE A 302 -6.76 5.21 14.89
N LEU A 303 -5.62 5.23 14.20
CA LEU A 303 -4.64 4.15 14.23
C LEU A 303 -3.36 4.63 14.91
N SER A 304 -2.87 3.83 15.87
CA SER A 304 -1.61 4.11 16.55
C SER A 304 -0.44 3.85 15.62
N ASN A 305 0.53 4.76 15.60
CA ASN A 305 1.82 4.59 14.91
C ASN A 305 3.00 4.61 15.91
N GLU A 306 2.73 4.46 17.19
CA GLU A 306 3.74 4.56 18.24
C GLU A 306 4.74 3.40 18.17
N LYS A 307 4.29 2.21 17.78
CA LYS A 307 5.16 1.04 17.66
C LYS A 307 6.22 1.22 16.57
N VAL A 308 5.84 1.65 15.38
CA VAL A 308 6.78 1.87 14.28
C VAL A 308 7.75 3.01 14.59
N LYS A 309 7.30 4.08 15.23
CA LYS A 309 8.16 5.17 15.70
C LYS A 309 9.20 4.69 16.70
N THR A 310 8.78 3.86 17.64
CA THR A 310 9.67 3.38 18.72
C THR A 310 10.69 2.37 18.19
N ILE A 311 10.27 1.41 17.38
CA ILE A 311 11.12 0.29 16.96
C ILE A 311 12.00 0.66 15.76
N LEU A 312 11.43 1.36 14.76
CA LEU A 312 12.16 1.74 13.55
C LEU A 312 12.66 3.18 13.57
N ASN A 313 12.45 3.93 14.66
CA ASN A 313 12.73 5.37 14.72
C ASN A 313 12.10 6.13 13.54
N TRP A 314 10.90 5.69 13.15
CA TRP A 314 10.19 6.19 11.98
C TRP A 314 9.72 7.64 12.17
N GLN A 315 10.12 8.53 11.28
CA GLN A 315 9.80 9.95 11.31
C GLN A 315 9.15 10.35 9.99
N PRO A 316 7.81 10.18 9.89
CA PRO A 316 7.10 10.46 8.65
C PRO A 316 7.02 11.96 8.36
N ARG A 317 6.93 12.29 7.09
CA ARG A 317 6.69 13.66 6.60
C ARG A 317 5.35 14.19 7.09
N PRO A 318 5.25 15.52 7.28
CA PRO A 318 3.95 16.15 7.48
C PRO A 318 2.99 15.84 6.32
N VAL A 319 1.72 15.56 6.64
CA VAL A 319 0.71 15.20 5.62
C VAL A 319 0.50 16.36 4.63
N GLU A 320 0.68 17.59 5.05
CA GLU A 320 0.63 18.78 4.19
C GLU A 320 1.64 18.70 3.05
N GLU A 321 2.88 18.29 3.34
CA GLU A 321 3.93 18.07 2.33
C GLU A 321 3.51 16.96 1.36
N THR A 322 3.07 15.83 1.90
CA THR A 322 2.59 14.68 1.11
C THR A 322 1.49 15.10 0.13
N LEU A 323 0.47 15.81 0.60
CA LEU A 323 -0.66 16.26 -0.23
C LEU A 323 -0.23 17.22 -1.33
N VAL A 324 0.67 18.16 -1.01
CA VAL A 324 1.18 19.14 -1.97
C VAL A 324 2.05 18.47 -3.03
N ASP A 325 2.96 17.60 -2.62
CA ASP A 325 3.84 16.89 -3.55
C ASP A 325 3.05 15.94 -4.44
N THR A 326 2.04 15.24 -3.88
CA THR A 326 1.10 14.44 -4.67
C THR A 326 0.42 15.29 -5.72
N ALA A 327 -0.23 16.40 -5.30
CA ALA A 327 -0.98 17.25 -6.22
C ALA A 327 -0.10 17.85 -7.33
N LYS A 328 1.14 18.27 -7.00
CA LYS A 328 2.11 18.77 -7.99
C LYS A 328 2.53 17.70 -8.99
N SER A 329 2.75 16.47 -8.55
CA SER A 329 3.14 15.37 -9.45
C SER A 329 2.03 14.97 -10.43
N LEU A 330 0.79 15.34 -10.12
CA LEU A 330 -0.39 15.10 -10.97
C LEU A 330 -0.69 16.27 -11.93
N GLU A 331 -0.04 17.44 -11.75
CA GLU A 331 -0.19 18.58 -12.67
C GLU A 331 0.35 18.21 -14.06
N GLY A 332 -0.48 18.40 -15.08
CA GLY A 332 -0.12 18.06 -16.46
C GLY A 332 -0.43 16.62 -16.89
N GLN A 333 -0.89 15.77 -15.98
CA GLN A 333 -1.39 14.43 -16.31
C GLN A 333 -2.90 14.45 -16.55
N ASP A 334 -3.31 15.19 -17.59
CA ASP A 334 -4.72 15.47 -17.93
C ASP A 334 -5.42 14.30 -18.60
N GLN A 335 -5.30 13.08 -18.19
CA GLN A 335 -6.19 12.01 -18.65
C GLN A 335 -6.04 10.71 -17.83
N ILE A 336 -6.81 10.57 -16.79
CA ILE A 336 -7.33 9.25 -16.44
C ILE A 336 -8.84 9.35 -16.52
N SER A 337 -9.43 8.70 -17.53
CA SER A 337 -10.84 8.36 -17.52
C SER A 337 -11.05 7.46 -16.29
N ILE A 338 -11.82 7.94 -15.34
CA ILE A 338 -12.30 7.14 -14.20
C ILE A 338 -13.19 6.05 -14.83
N PRO A 339 -12.89 4.76 -14.64
CA PRO A 339 -13.74 3.68 -15.15
C PRO A 339 -15.12 3.67 -14.48
#